data_4c241e0a336e3a01e69e703bdc49471c
#
_entry.id   4c241e0a336e3a01e69e703bdc49471c
#
_cell.length_a   1.000
_cell.length_b   1.000
_cell.length_c   1.000
_cell.angle_alpha   90.00
_cell.angle_beta   90.00
_cell.angle_gamma   90.00
#
_symmetry.space_group_name_H-M   'P 1'
#
loop_
_entity.id
_entity.type
_entity.pdbx_description
1 polymer ?
#
loop_
_entity_poly.entity_id
_entity_poly.type
_entity_poly.pdbx_seq_one_letter_code
_entity_poly.pdbx_strand_id
1 'polypeptide(L)'
;MVGVRTLKSSICALLLMGAMHVSASDYRFNLYLGLGPVKIPAGTAHLYDTEVIYEGRQAIRTAMEMSTNSTADRVFPLRDTIESYNTKAGESIYFRKIVNEGSKHNLETALFSKDYDRFVVNLTTWDKVTGKQTGKATIWRETRIFDLMSMIAFTQSIDTSDSEPGRTESLPMVNGNMVVQQYLVYTGNKRVKADNGKTYNCMVISIRDYKEGKERETVKAYVTNDSKHTPVQLDIILGSGTSIKAVLK
;
A
#
# COMPACT_ATOMS: atom_id res chain seq x y z
N MET A 1 26.99 -22.79 37.02
CA MET A 1 27.44 -22.36 35.68
C MET A 1 26.54 -22.99 34.64
N VAL A 2 25.57 -22.26 34.14
CA VAL A 2 24.64 -22.69 33.12
C VAL A 2 25.00 -21.97 31.84
N GLY A 3 25.46 -22.74 30.85
CA GLY A 3 25.93 -22.22 29.58
C GLY A 3 24.77 -21.69 28.71
N VAL A 4 24.83 -20.43 28.36
CA VAL A 4 23.95 -19.78 27.39
C VAL A 4 24.35 -20.25 25.99
N ARG A 5 23.55 -21.12 25.40
CA ARG A 5 23.66 -21.47 23.98
C ARG A 5 23.12 -20.30 23.15
N THR A 6 24.02 -19.55 22.53
CA THR A 6 23.67 -18.59 21.47
C THR A 6 23.15 -19.33 20.24
N LEU A 7 21.85 -19.22 20.01
CA LEU A 7 21.21 -19.66 18.78
C LEU A 7 21.58 -18.67 17.66
N LYS A 8 22.50 -19.05 16.80
CA LYS A 8 22.79 -18.33 15.56
C LYS A 8 21.60 -18.52 14.63
N SER A 9 20.70 -17.53 14.57
CA SER A 9 19.69 -17.44 13.52
C SER A 9 20.38 -17.23 12.18
N SER A 10 20.49 -18.28 11.39
CA SER A 10 20.79 -18.18 9.97
C SER A 10 19.58 -17.54 9.30
N ILE A 11 19.71 -16.26 8.96
CA ILE A 11 18.83 -15.58 8.03
C ILE A 11 19.17 -16.16 6.65
N CYS A 12 18.48 -17.24 6.28
CA CYS A 12 18.37 -17.64 4.88
C CYS A 12 17.47 -16.61 4.21
N ALA A 13 18.08 -15.58 3.59
CA ALA A 13 17.43 -14.75 2.60
C ALA A 13 17.17 -15.66 1.39
N LEU A 14 16.04 -16.38 1.38
CA LEU A 14 15.51 -16.99 0.18
C LEU A 14 15.09 -15.82 -0.74
N LEU A 15 15.97 -15.50 -1.67
CA LEU A 15 15.65 -14.83 -2.92
C LEU A 15 14.73 -15.78 -3.73
N LEU A 16 13.47 -15.86 -3.35
CA LEU A 16 12.42 -16.35 -4.23
C LEU A 16 12.20 -15.27 -5.28
N MET A 17 12.99 -15.33 -6.36
CA MET A 17 12.61 -14.75 -7.65
C MET A 17 11.43 -15.57 -8.19
N GLY A 18 10.29 -15.49 -7.54
CA GLY A 18 9.04 -15.86 -8.14
C GLY A 18 8.80 -14.87 -9.28
N ALA A 19 8.86 -15.34 -10.54
CA ALA A 19 8.35 -14.58 -11.67
C ALA A 19 6.90 -14.22 -11.32
N MET A 20 6.66 -12.96 -10.94
CA MET A 20 5.31 -12.45 -10.79
C MET A 20 4.66 -12.56 -12.16
N HIS A 21 3.76 -13.52 -12.32
CA HIS A 21 2.87 -13.53 -13.46
C HIS A 21 1.96 -12.34 -13.26
N VAL A 22 2.30 -11.24 -13.93
CA VAL A 22 1.44 -10.07 -13.99
C VAL A 22 0.25 -10.44 -14.87
N SER A 23 -0.76 -11.01 -14.25
CA SER A 23 -2.11 -10.92 -14.78
C SER A 23 -2.52 -9.47 -14.58
N ALA A 24 -2.85 -8.76 -15.66
CA ALA A 24 -3.32 -7.39 -15.58
C ALA A 24 -4.47 -7.32 -14.54
N SER A 25 -4.20 -6.69 -13.41
CA SER A 25 -5.19 -6.54 -12.34
C SER A 25 -6.17 -5.45 -12.76
N ASP A 26 -7.45 -5.67 -12.61
CA ASP A 26 -8.52 -4.66 -12.79
C ASP A 26 -9.56 -4.88 -11.68
N TYR A 27 -9.42 -4.13 -10.60
CA TYR A 27 -10.29 -4.23 -9.43
C TYR A 27 -11.05 -2.92 -9.21
N ARG A 28 -12.37 -3.02 -9.11
CA ARG A 28 -13.25 -1.88 -8.82
C ARG A 28 -13.84 -2.03 -7.44
N PHE A 29 -13.83 -0.93 -6.68
CA PHE A 29 -14.32 -0.90 -5.31
C PHE A 29 -15.39 0.17 -5.15
N ASN A 30 -16.38 -0.12 -4.30
CA ASN A 30 -17.19 0.92 -3.69
C ASN A 30 -16.47 1.47 -2.46
N LEU A 31 -16.47 2.80 -2.31
CA LEU A 31 -15.93 3.48 -1.15
C LEU A 31 -17.05 3.84 -0.18
N TYR A 32 -16.79 3.63 1.09
CA TYR A 32 -17.67 3.98 2.19
C TYR A 32 -16.92 4.79 3.23
N LEU A 33 -17.55 5.83 3.74
CA LEU A 33 -17.10 6.54 4.92
C LEU A 33 -17.67 5.84 6.15
N GLY A 34 -16.81 5.42 7.06
CA GLY A 34 -17.15 4.84 8.35
C GLY A 34 -17.10 5.92 9.43
N LEU A 35 -18.21 6.10 10.14
CA LEU A 35 -18.33 6.97 11.32
C LEU A 35 -18.82 6.10 12.48
N GLY A 36 -17.87 5.50 13.22
CA GLY A 36 -18.21 4.48 14.20
C GLY A 36 -18.94 3.29 13.55
N PRO A 37 -20.18 2.94 13.98
CA PRO A 37 -20.94 1.83 13.40
C PRO A 37 -21.63 2.17 12.07
N VAL A 38 -21.68 3.44 11.67
CA VAL A 38 -22.40 3.92 10.47
C VAL A 38 -21.48 3.81 9.25
N LYS A 39 -22.02 3.27 8.14
CA LYS A 39 -21.35 3.12 6.86
C LYS A 39 -22.11 3.90 5.79
N ILE A 40 -21.50 4.93 5.22
CA ILE A 40 -22.12 5.85 4.25
C ILE A 40 -21.47 5.64 2.89
N PRO A 41 -22.22 5.35 1.81
CA PRO A 41 -21.66 5.28 0.47
C PRO A 41 -20.98 6.61 0.09
N ALA A 42 -19.67 6.55 -0.22
CA ALA A 42 -18.86 7.74 -0.40
C ALA A 42 -18.31 7.91 -1.83
N GLY A 43 -18.17 6.83 -2.61
CA GLY A 43 -17.58 6.94 -3.93
C GLY A 43 -17.12 5.60 -4.51
N THR A 44 -16.09 5.67 -5.35
CA THR A 44 -15.50 4.49 -6.00
C THR A 44 -13.97 4.59 -6.03
N ALA A 45 -13.30 3.42 -6.09
CA ALA A 45 -11.90 3.32 -6.43
C ALA A 45 -11.69 2.29 -7.55
N HIS A 46 -10.67 2.51 -8.36
CA HIS A 46 -10.25 1.61 -9.43
C HIS A 46 -8.76 1.35 -9.29
N LEU A 47 -8.37 0.11 -9.03
CA LEU A 47 -6.98 -0.36 -8.97
C LEU A 47 -6.72 -1.23 -10.19
N TYR A 48 -5.71 -0.87 -10.99
CA TYR A 48 -5.40 -1.59 -12.22
C TYR A 48 -3.92 -1.53 -12.58
N ASP A 49 -3.46 -2.54 -13.33
CA ASP A 49 -2.12 -2.64 -13.86
C ASP A 49 -2.12 -2.46 -15.38
N THR A 50 -1.06 -1.84 -15.90
CA THR A 50 -0.82 -1.64 -17.33
C THR A 50 0.65 -1.83 -17.65
N GLU A 51 0.98 -2.64 -18.66
CA GLU A 51 2.33 -2.68 -19.20
C GLU A 51 2.62 -1.39 -19.97
N VAL A 52 3.76 -0.76 -19.67
CA VAL A 52 4.17 0.51 -20.27
C VAL A 52 5.66 0.51 -20.57
N ILE A 53 6.10 1.47 -21.41
CA ILE A 53 7.51 1.83 -21.52
C ILE A 53 7.72 3.10 -20.69
N TYR A 54 8.52 3.01 -19.64
CA TYR A 54 8.88 4.14 -18.80
C TYR A 54 10.39 4.41 -18.94
N GLU A 55 10.75 5.60 -19.41
CA GLU A 55 12.14 6.01 -19.69
C GLU A 55 12.93 4.96 -20.51
N GLY A 56 12.28 4.41 -21.57
CA GLY A 56 12.88 3.42 -22.46
C GLY A 56 12.97 2.00 -21.90
N ARG A 57 12.39 1.73 -20.72
CA ARG A 57 12.39 0.41 -20.06
C ARG A 57 10.98 -0.16 -19.98
N GLN A 58 10.86 -1.47 -20.14
CA GLN A 58 9.58 -2.14 -19.85
C GLN A 58 9.29 -2.03 -18.36
N ALA A 59 8.10 -1.56 -18.03
CA ALA A 59 7.62 -1.39 -16.67
C ALA A 59 6.14 -1.80 -16.56
N ILE A 60 5.71 -2.05 -15.34
CA ILE A 60 4.31 -2.21 -14.97
C ILE A 60 3.90 -0.97 -14.22
N ARG A 61 2.91 -0.27 -14.75
CA ARG A 61 2.25 0.83 -14.06
C ARG A 61 1.07 0.27 -13.30
N THR A 62 1.14 0.31 -11.97
CA THR A 62 0.01 0.06 -11.07
C THR A 62 -0.59 1.38 -10.68
N ALA A 63 -1.90 1.57 -10.92
CA ALA A 63 -2.59 2.81 -10.61
C ALA A 63 -3.83 2.56 -9.77
N MET A 64 -4.07 3.46 -8.81
CA MET A 64 -5.31 3.56 -8.04
C MET A 64 -5.91 4.95 -8.22
N GLU A 65 -7.11 5.00 -8.76
CA GLU A 65 -7.91 6.21 -8.92
C GLU A 65 -9.08 6.17 -7.95
N MET A 66 -9.25 7.23 -7.18
CA MET A 66 -10.31 7.32 -6.16
C MET A 66 -11.13 8.58 -6.37
N SER A 67 -12.45 8.45 -6.26
CA SER A 67 -13.36 9.59 -6.35
C SER A 67 -14.57 9.45 -5.43
N THR A 68 -14.92 10.54 -4.75
CA THR A 68 -16.17 10.64 -4.01
C THR A 68 -17.36 10.92 -4.93
N ASN A 69 -18.54 10.52 -4.50
CA ASN A 69 -19.81 10.81 -5.18
C ASN A 69 -20.32 12.22 -4.82
N SER A 70 -21.35 12.70 -5.51
CA SER A 70 -21.91 14.04 -5.33
C SER A 70 -22.42 14.32 -3.92
N THR A 71 -22.84 13.30 -3.17
CA THR A 71 -23.29 13.44 -1.76
C THR A 71 -22.09 13.64 -0.83
N ALA A 72 -21.07 12.81 -0.97
CA ALA A 72 -19.85 12.91 -0.17
C ALA A 72 -19.02 14.17 -0.53
N ASP A 73 -19.06 14.63 -1.78
CA ASP A 73 -18.38 15.85 -2.25
C ASP A 73 -18.84 17.10 -1.48
N ARG A 74 -20.07 17.12 -0.98
CA ARG A 74 -20.57 18.25 -0.15
C ARG A 74 -19.87 18.36 1.20
N VAL A 75 -19.30 17.27 1.67
CA VAL A 75 -18.60 17.20 2.97
C VAL A 75 -17.09 17.14 2.76
N PHE A 76 -16.62 16.30 1.86
CA PHE A 76 -15.21 16.07 1.59
C PHE A 76 -15.01 15.57 0.16
N PRO A 77 -14.81 16.48 -0.81
CA PRO A 77 -14.47 16.10 -2.18
C PRO A 77 -13.08 15.46 -2.24
N LEU A 78 -12.99 14.27 -2.89
CA LEU A 78 -11.76 13.52 -3.08
C LEU A 78 -11.65 13.09 -4.54
N ARG A 79 -10.50 13.37 -5.16
CA ARG A 79 -10.13 12.96 -6.53
C ARG A 79 -8.63 12.66 -6.54
N ASP A 80 -8.28 11.53 -5.97
CA ASP A 80 -6.87 11.14 -5.84
C ASP A 80 -6.47 10.14 -6.90
N THR A 81 -5.23 10.27 -7.37
CA THR A 81 -4.57 9.29 -8.23
C THR A 81 -3.23 8.91 -7.62
N ILE A 82 -3.00 7.61 -7.47
CA ILE A 82 -1.75 7.06 -6.95
C ILE A 82 -1.21 6.11 -8.01
N GLU A 83 0.04 6.27 -8.41
CA GLU A 83 0.67 5.46 -9.45
C GLU A 83 2.07 5.02 -9.02
N SER A 84 2.40 3.80 -9.35
CA SER A 84 3.74 3.25 -9.21
C SER A 84 4.19 2.61 -10.52
N TYR A 85 5.43 2.84 -10.90
CA TYR A 85 6.09 2.22 -12.04
C TYR A 85 7.14 1.27 -11.48
N ASN A 86 6.98 0.00 -11.77
CA ASN A 86 7.85 -1.05 -11.25
C ASN A 86 8.45 -1.86 -12.41
N THR A 87 9.63 -2.42 -12.21
CA THR A 87 10.16 -3.44 -13.12
C THR A 87 9.25 -4.68 -13.09
N LYS A 88 9.37 -5.58 -14.07
CA LYS A 88 8.71 -6.90 -14.04
C LYS A 88 9.11 -7.76 -12.83
N ALA A 89 10.27 -7.49 -12.22
CA ALA A 89 10.72 -8.10 -10.97
C ALA A 89 10.12 -7.43 -9.71
N GLY A 90 9.25 -6.42 -9.90
CA GLY A 90 8.56 -5.71 -8.82
C GLY A 90 9.38 -4.61 -8.17
N GLU A 91 10.60 -4.27 -8.64
CA GLU A 91 11.40 -3.18 -8.08
C GLU A 91 10.80 -1.82 -8.47
N SER A 92 10.65 -0.91 -7.49
CA SER A 92 10.11 0.43 -7.71
C SER A 92 11.08 1.27 -8.54
N ILE A 93 10.54 1.94 -9.58
CA ILE A 93 11.27 2.90 -10.43
C ILE A 93 10.84 4.31 -10.08
N TYR A 94 9.52 4.54 -10.10
CA TYR A 94 8.93 5.85 -9.87
C TYR A 94 7.55 5.70 -9.20
N PHE A 95 7.26 6.60 -8.29
CA PHE A 95 5.97 6.71 -7.63
C PHE A 95 5.45 8.14 -7.72
N ARG A 96 4.15 8.28 -7.91
CA ARG A 96 3.46 9.56 -7.93
C ARG A 96 2.12 9.45 -7.19
N LYS A 97 1.86 10.41 -6.30
CA LYS A 97 0.56 10.57 -5.64
C LYS A 97 0.05 11.98 -5.89
N ILE A 98 -1.08 12.08 -6.57
CA ILE A 98 -1.81 13.32 -6.81
C ILE A 98 -2.96 13.37 -5.80
N VAL A 99 -2.89 14.31 -4.88
CA VAL A 99 -3.86 14.52 -3.82
C VAL A 99 -4.75 15.70 -4.20
N ASN A 100 -6.07 15.46 -4.25
CA ASN A 100 -7.09 16.50 -4.38
C ASN A 100 -8.20 16.20 -3.37
N GLU A 101 -7.97 16.61 -2.13
CA GLU A 101 -8.82 16.35 -0.96
C GLU A 101 -9.28 17.67 -0.35
N GLY A 102 -10.53 18.05 -0.54
CA GLY A 102 -11.04 19.33 -0.05
C GLY A 102 -10.22 20.51 -0.57
N SER A 103 -9.55 21.24 0.33
CA SER A 103 -8.64 22.35 0.00
C SER A 103 -7.19 21.92 -0.24
N LYS A 104 -6.86 20.63 -0.03
CA LYS A 104 -5.50 20.12 -0.20
C LYS A 104 -5.27 19.65 -1.63
N HIS A 105 -4.30 20.23 -2.31
CA HIS A 105 -3.94 19.93 -3.71
C HIS A 105 -2.43 19.72 -3.82
N ASN A 106 -1.95 18.53 -3.59
CA ASN A 106 -0.52 18.21 -3.57
C ASN A 106 -0.15 17.21 -4.67
N LEU A 107 1.10 17.29 -5.08
CA LEU A 107 1.78 16.26 -5.86
C LEU A 107 2.97 15.77 -5.04
N GLU A 108 3.00 14.48 -4.76
CA GLU A 108 4.11 13.79 -4.12
C GLU A 108 4.77 12.86 -5.14
N THR A 109 6.10 12.88 -5.25
CA THR A 109 6.83 11.96 -6.12
C THR A 109 7.99 11.31 -5.39
N ALA A 110 8.33 10.09 -5.83
CA ALA A 110 9.51 9.37 -5.38
C ALA A 110 10.20 8.74 -6.60
N LEU A 111 11.46 9.06 -6.80
CA LEU A 111 12.32 8.44 -7.81
C LEU A 111 13.28 7.50 -7.11
N PHE A 112 13.20 6.21 -7.46
CA PHE A 112 14.01 5.15 -6.85
C PHE A 112 15.23 4.84 -7.69
N SER A 113 16.34 4.58 -7.00
CA SER A 113 17.59 4.13 -7.61
C SER A 113 18.35 3.22 -6.67
N LYS A 114 19.38 2.58 -7.19
CA LYS A 114 20.32 1.78 -6.40
C LYS A 114 21.72 2.35 -6.57
N ASP A 115 22.40 2.58 -5.46
CA ASP A 115 23.78 3.03 -5.40
C ASP A 115 24.58 2.00 -4.61
N TYR A 116 25.35 1.17 -5.33
CA TYR A 116 25.98 -0.06 -4.81
C TYR A 116 24.95 -0.94 -4.08
N ASP A 117 25.10 -1.13 -2.77
CA ASP A 117 24.20 -1.95 -1.93
C ASP A 117 23.09 -1.12 -1.25
N ARG A 118 22.96 0.18 -1.59
CA ARG A 118 21.99 1.07 -0.99
C ARG A 118 20.81 1.32 -1.92
N PHE A 119 19.61 1.22 -1.37
CA PHE A 119 18.40 1.69 -2.02
C PHE A 119 18.22 3.18 -1.70
N VAL A 120 18.20 4.00 -2.73
CA VAL A 120 18.10 5.46 -2.64
C VAL A 120 16.76 5.91 -3.19
N VAL A 121 16.11 6.84 -2.52
CA VAL A 121 14.89 7.47 -3.01
C VAL A 121 15.02 9.00 -2.94
N ASN A 122 14.70 9.66 -4.05
CA ASN A 122 14.58 11.11 -4.15
C ASN A 122 13.11 11.48 -4.08
N LEU A 123 12.72 12.19 -3.04
CA LEU A 123 11.35 12.58 -2.72
C LEU A 123 11.14 14.05 -3.03
N THR A 124 10.00 14.39 -3.66
CA THR A 124 9.54 15.78 -3.78
C THR A 124 8.06 15.90 -3.46
N THR A 125 7.69 17.03 -2.88
CA THR A 125 6.30 17.41 -2.63
C THR A 125 6.06 18.81 -3.18
N TRP A 126 4.94 18.98 -3.88
CA TRP A 126 4.55 20.23 -4.53
C TRP A 126 3.13 20.61 -4.13
N ASP A 127 2.90 21.87 -3.86
CA ASP A 127 1.56 22.45 -3.83
C ASP A 127 1.13 22.70 -5.29
N LYS A 128 0.07 22.05 -5.75
CA LYS A 128 -0.40 22.13 -7.13
C LYS A 128 -1.11 23.43 -7.45
N VAL A 129 -1.63 24.14 -6.45
CA VAL A 129 -2.32 25.42 -6.64
C VAL A 129 -1.31 26.53 -6.90
N THR A 130 -0.25 26.57 -6.10
CA THR A 130 0.77 27.61 -6.20
C THR A 130 1.94 27.23 -7.11
N GLY A 131 2.06 25.95 -7.48
CA GLY A 131 3.23 25.41 -8.21
C GLY A 131 4.51 25.39 -7.36
N LYS A 132 4.43 25.64 -6.05
CA LYS A 132 5.59 25.73 -5.17
C LYS A 132 6.01 24.36 -4.66
N GLN A 133 7.30 24.08 -4.71
CA GLN A 133 7.86 22.90 -4.04
C GLN A 133 7.84 23.12 -2.53
N THR A 134 7.15 22.21 -1.80
CA THR A 134 6.95 22.29 -0.35
C THR A 134 7.82 21.31 0.43
N GLY A 135 8.41 20.32 -0.27
CA GLY A 135 9.31 19.35 0.33
C GLY A 135 10.29 18.76 -0.68
N LYS A 136 11.49 18.45 -0.20
CA LYS A 136 12.51 17.68 -0.94
C LYS A 136 13.37 16.90 0.04
N ALA A 137 13.64 15.63 -0.26
CA ALA A 137 14.57 14.82 0.52
C ALA A 137 15.23 13.76 -0.38
N THR A 138 16.45 13.37 -0.02
CA THR A 138 17.12 12.18 -0.55
C THR A 138 17.39 11.26 0.64
N ILE A 139 16.86 10.05 0.61
CA ILE A 139 16.94 9.09 1.71
C ILE A 139 17.48 7.78 1.16
N TRP A 140 18.29 7.09 1.92
CA TRP A 140 18.79 5.76 1.59
C TRP A 140 18.54 4.75 2.71
N ARG A 141 18.49 3.47 2.34
CA ARG A 141 18.41 2.32 3.25
C ARG A 141 19.23 1.16 2.69
N GLU A 142 19.64 0.25 3.55
CA GLU A 142 20.27 -1.03 3.16
C GLU A 142 19.24 -2.03 2.63
N THR A 143 17.97 -1.84 2.96
CA THR A 143 16.87 -2.67 2.50
C THR A 143 16.00 -1.91 1.50
N ARG A 144 15.28 -2.66 0.66
CA ARG A 144 14.36 -2.10 -0.34
C ARG A 144 13.38 -1.11 0.30
N ILE A 145 13.22 0.06 -0.33
CA ILE A 145 12.21 1.07 0.03
C ILE A 145 10.99 0.85 -0.85
N PHE A 146 9.82 0.81 -0.24
CA PHE A 146 8.53 0.61 -0.92
C PHE A 146 7.79 1.94 -1.10
N ASP A 147 6.95 2.01 -2.11
CA ASP A 147 5.83 2.94 -2.19
C ASP A 147 4.52 2.23 -1.84
N LEU A 148 3.41 2.96 -1.80
CA LEU A 148 2.11 2.39 -1.41
C LEU A 148 1.65 1.26 -2.35
N MET A 149 1.81 1.42 -3.66
CA MET A 149 1.36 0.41 -4.64
C MET A 149 2.26 -0.82 -4.63
N SER A 150 3.58 -0.63 -4.55
CA SER A 150 4.52 -1.75 -4.43
C SER A 150 4.37 -2.50 -3.09
N MET A 151 3.96 -1.82 -2.01
CA MET A 151 3.61 -2.47 -0.75
C MET A 151 2.32 -3.30 -0.88
N ILE A 152 1.29 -2.80 -1.58
CA ILE A 152 0.06 -3.56 -1.87
C ILE A 152 0.41 -4.82 -2.68
N ALA A 153 1.21 -4.67 -3.75
CA ALA A 153 1.68 -5.81 -4.55
C ALA A 153 2.49 -6.81 -3.70
N PHE A 154 3.32 -6.33 -2.77
CA PHE A 154 4.05 -7.19 -1.84
C PHE A 154 3.10 -7.95 -0.91
N THR A 155 2.04 -7.32 -0.38
CA THR A 155 1.05 -8.04 0.45
C THR A 155 0.34 -9.15 -0.31
N GLN A 156 0.14 -9.00 -1.62
CA GLN A 156 -0.42 -10.04 -2.49
C GLN A 156 0.54 -11.21 -2.75
N SER A 157 1.85 -11.01 -2.52
CA SER A 157 2.87 -12.06 -2.68
C SER A 157 3.14 -12.85 -1.39
N ILE A 158 2.56 -12.47 -0.26
CA ILE A 158 2.79 -13.13 1.03
C ILE A 158 2.05 -14.47 1.06
N ASP A 159 2.80 -15.56 1.13
CA ASP A 159 2.23 -16.87 1.42
C ASP A 159 1.99 -17.00 2.93
N THR A 160 0.73 -17.18 3.29
CA THR A 160 0.29 -17.39 4.68
C THR A 160 -0.19 -18.80 4.96
N SER A 161 -0.03 -19.75 4.03
CA SER A 161 -0.52 -21.13 4.18
C SER A 161 -0.01 -21.81 5.45
N ASP A 162 1.26 -21.58 5.78
CA ASP A 162 1.95 -22.13 6.96
C ASP A 162 2.26 -21.04 8.01
N SER A 163 1.55 -19.90 7.97
CA SER A 163 1.84 -18.78 8.86
C SER A 163 0.88 -18.73 10.04
N GLU A 164 1.44 -18.59 11.24
CA GLU A 164 0.65 -18.33 12.44
C GLU A 164 0.30 -16.83 12.54
N PRO A 165 -0.87 -16.47 13.09
CA PRO A 165 -1.21 -15.09 13.41
C PRO A 165 -0.13 -14.43 14.28
N GLY A 166 0.25 -13.19 13.94
CA GLY A 166 1.34 -12.47 14.58
C GLY A 166 2.63 -12.43 13.76
N ARG A 167 2.75 -13.22 12.67
CA ARG A 167 3.87 -13.06 11.73
C ARG A 167 3.92 -11.62 11.23
N THR A 168 5.09 -10.99 11.35
CA THR A 168 5.30 -9.59 11.03
C THR A 168 6.43 -9.42 10.04
N GLU A 169 6.18 -8.66 8.97
CA GLU A 169 7.18 -8.17 8.03
C GLU A 169 7.36 -6.66 8.23
N SER A 170 8.60 -6.19 8.16
CA SER A 170 8.94 -4.79 8.42
C SER A 170 9.50 -4.14 7.15
N LEU A 171 8.82 -3.11 6.66
CA LEU A 171 9.10 -2.49 5.37
C LEU A 171 9.30 -0.98 5.49
N PRO A 172 10.44 -0.41 5.01
CA PRO A 172 10.58 1.02 4.83
C PRO A 172 9.67 1.49 3.67
N MET A 173 8.79 2.46 3.91
CA MET A 173 7.84 2.97 2.91
C MET A 173 7.92 4.49 2.79
N VAL A 174 7.81 5.01 1.57
CA VAL A 174 7.71 6.45 1.33
C VAL A 174 6.38 7.01 1.82
N ASN A 175 6.45 8.17 2.48
CA ASN A 175 5.29 8.90 2.95
C ASN A 175 5.60 10.42 2.89
N GLY A 176 5.06 11.10 1.87
CA GLY A 176 5.42 12.49 1.57
C GLY A 176 6.91 12.65 1.28
N ASN A 177 7.61 13.42 2.09
CA ASN A 177 9.05 13.65 1.98
C ASN A 177 9.90 12.85 3.00
N MET A 178 9.36 11.74 3.51
CA MET A 178 10.01 10.86 4.48
C MET A 178 9.94 9.40 4.06
N VAL A 179 10.76 8.57 4.66
CA VAL A 179 10.64 7.10 4.67
C VAL A 179 10.31 6.67 6.09
N VAL A 180 9.15 6.07 6.26
CA VAL A 180 8.64 5.57 7.53
C VAL A 180 8.70 4.05 7.57
N GLN A 181 8.85 3.46 8.74
CA GLN A 181 8.82 2.03 8.92
C GLN A 181 7.36 1.58 9.06
N GLN A 182 6.92 0.67 8.17
CA GLN A 182 5.63 0.01 8.26
C GLN A 182 5.80 -1.45 8.70
N TYR A 183 4.83 -1.96 9.43
CA TYR A 183 4.78 -3.33 9.91
C TYR A 183 3.52 -4.00 9.36
N LEU A 184 3.71 -5.05 8.57
CA LEU A 184 2.64 -5.87 8.02
C LEU A 184 2.46 -7.06 8.94
N VAL A 185 1.35 -7.12 9.65
CA VAL A 185 1.07 -8.17 10.63
C VAL A 185 -0.05 -9.05 10.10
N TYR A 186 0.23 -10.33 9.85
CA TYR A 186 -0.81 -11.30 9.57
C TYR A 186 -1.63 -11.56 10.83
N THR A 187 -2.94 -11.36 10.77
CA THR A 187 -3.84 -11.48 11.92
C THR A 187 -4.79 -12.69 11.85
N GLY A 188 -4.61 -13.55 10.85
CA GLY A 188 -5.43 -14.73 10.63
C GLY A 188 -6.36 -14.61 9.44
N ASN A 189 -7.29 -15.56 9.31
CA ASN A 189 -8.24 -15.62 8.20
C ASN A 189 -9.63 -15.13 8.61
N LYS A 190 -10.35 -14.54 7.65
CA LYS A 190 -11.73 -14.08 7.83
C LYS A 190 -12.56 -14.25 6.56
N ARG A 191 -13.83 -14.65 6.72
CA ARG A 191 -14.78 -14.61 5.61
C ARG A 191 -15.32 -13.19 5.44
N VAL A 192 -15.19 -12.62 4.24
CA VAL A 192 -15.58 -11.25 3.89
C VAL A 192 -16.58 -11.29 2.74
N LYS A 193 -17.73 -10.66 2.94
CA LYS A 193 -18.73 -10.45 1.89
C LYS A 193 -18.39 -9.17 1.12
N ALA A 194 -18.16 -9.30 -0.18
CA ALA A 194 -17.94 -8.17 -1.08
C ALA A 194 -19.27 -7.63 -1.66
N ASP A 195 -19.20 -6.47 -2.29
CA ASP A 195 -20.38 -5.81 -2.87
C ASP A 195 -20.85 -6.49 -4.19
N ASN A 196 -20.01 -7.33 -4.81
CA ASN A 196 -20.43 -8.22 -5.91
C ASN A 196 -21.31 -9.39 -5.45
N GLY A 197 -21.70 -9.42 -4.18
CA GLY A 197 -22.55 -10.45 -3.56
C GLY A 197 -21.82 -11.72 -3.14
N LYS A 198 -20.56 -11.91 -3.51
CA LYS A 198 -19.76 -13.10 -3.16
C LYS A 198 -19.13 -12.96 -1.78
N THR A 199 -18.90 -14.12 -1.14
CA THR A 199 -18.16 -14.21 0.12
C THR A 199 -16.83 -14.90 -0.14
N TYR A 200 -15.75 -14.26 0.29
CA TYR A 200 -14.38 -14.70 0.10
C TYR A 200 -13.76 -15.14 1.41
N ASN A 201 -12.90 -16.16 1.36
CA ASN A 201 -12.03 -16.49 2.47
C ASN A 201 -10.74 -15.67 2.31
N CYS A 202 -10.50 -14.74 3.23
CA CYS A 202 -9.41 -13.78 3.13
C CYS A 202 -8.42 -13.98 4.26
N MET A 203 -7.14 -13.89 3.94
CA MET A 203 -6.11 -13.53 4.91
C MET A 203 -6.28 -12.06 5.29
N VAL A 204 -6.03 -11.73 6.55
CA VAL A 204 -6.15 -10.38 7.07
C VAL A 204 -4.76 -9.86 7.45
N ILE A 205 -4.34 -8.80 6.79
CA ILE A 205 -3.05 -8.14 7.03
C ILE A 205 -3.32 -6.76 7.65
N SER A 206 -2.83 -6.56 8.86
CA SER A 206 -2.85 -5.28 9.55
C SER A 206 -1.56 -4.53 9.23
N ILE A 207 -1.68 -3.34 8.65
CA ILE A 207 -0.56 -2.45 8.36
C ILE A 207 -0.48 -1.44 9.49
N ARG A 208 0.68 -1.36 10.14
CA ARG A 208 0.89 -0.60 11.35
C ARG A 208 2.10 0.30 11.24
N ASP A 209 2.06 1.45 11.90
CA ASP A 209 3.20 2.32 12.15
C ASP A 209 3.37 2.61 13.65
N TYR A 210 4.45 3.30 13.99
CA TYR A 210 4.67 3.83 15.33
C TYR A 210 4.62 5.36 15.28
N LYS A 211 3.75 5.95 16.09
CA LYS A 211 3.70 7.39 16.30
C LYS A 211 3.85 7.68 17.80
N GLU A 212 4.84 8.50 18.16
CA GLU A 212 5.10 8.88 19.56
C GLU A 212 5.28 7.65 20.48
N GLY A 213 5.97 6.61 19.97
CA GLY A 213 6.23 5.37 20.71
C GLY A 213 5.02 4.43 20.85
N LYS A 214 3.87 4.77 20.24
CA LYS A 214 2.66 3.93 20.26
C LYS A 214 2.44 3.29 18.89
N GLU A 215 2.18 1.99 18.91
CA GLU A 215 1.76 1.24 17.72
C GLU A 215 0.36 1.70 17.29
N ARG A 216 0.18 1.89 16.00
CA ARG A 216 -1.06 2.34 15.41
C ARG A 216 -1.37 1.55 14.14
N GLU A 217 -2.54 0.92 14.07
CA GLU A 217 -3.04 0.34 12.84
C GLU A 217 -3.49 1.46 11.90
N THR A 218 -2.96 1.49 10.68
CA THR A 218 -3.27 2.50 9.66
C THR A 218 -4.17 1.96 8.56
N VAL A 219 -3.96 0.69 8.18
CA VAL A 219 -4.76 -0.01 7.17
C VAL A 219 -4.97 -1.45 7.60
N LYS A 220 -6.13 -2.00 7.30
CA LYS A 220 -6.41 -3.43 7.34
C LYS A 220 -6.79 -3.92 5.95
N ALA A 221 -5.98 -4.80 5.39
CA ALA A 221 -6.20 -5.40 4.09
C ALA A 221 -6.79 -6.81 4.23
N TYR A 222 -7.81 -7.11 3.43
CA TYR A 222 -8.43 -8.42 3.31
C TYR A 222 -8.19 -8.92 1.89
N VAL A 223 -7.34 -9.91 1.74
CA VAL A 223 -6.90 -10.47 0.46
C VAL A 223 -7.28 -11.93 0.41
N THR A 224 -7.79 -12.44 -0.73
CA THR A 224 -8.16 -13.86 -0.81
C THR A 224 -6.98 -14.76 -0.48
N ASN A 225 -7.25 -15.83 0.29
CA ASN A 225 -6.25 -16.82 0.62
C ASN A 225 -6.23 -17.93 -0.46
N ASP A 226 -5.94 -17.51 -1.69
CA ASP A 226 -5.79 -18.37 -2.87
C ASP A 226 -4.66 -17.84 -3.75
N SER A 227 -4.33 -18.53 -4.83
CA SER A 227 -3.22 -18.13 -5.75
C SER A 227 -3.43 -16.79 -6.46
N LYS A 228 -4.63 -16.22 -6.44
CA LYS A 228 -4.93 -14.91 -7.07
C LYS A 228 -4.66 -13.74 -6.14
N HIS A 229 -4.69 -13.96 -4.83
CA HIS A 229 -4.53 -12.93 -3.81
C HIS A 229 -5.36 -11.66 -4.10
N THR A 230 -6.63 -11.85 -4.47
CA THR A 230 -7.52 -10.75 -4.86
C THR A 230 -7.80 -9.83 -3.66
N PRO A 231 -7.60 -8.50 -3.76
CA PRO A 231 -7.96 -7.58 -2.70
C PRO A 231 -9.48 -7.44 -2.62
N VAL A 232 -10.09 -7.92 -1.54
CA VAL A 232 -11.54 -7.94 -1.34
C VAL A 232 -12.03 -6.71 -0.59
N GLN A 233 -11.24 -6.26 0.40
CA GLN A 233 -11.57 -5.09 1.21
C GLN A 233 -10.31 -4.43 1.76
N LEU A 234 -10.33 -3.09 1.84
CA LEU A 234 -9.33 -2.28 2.51
C LEU A 234 -10.05 -1.37 3.50
N ASP A 235 -9.65 -1.40 4.76
CA ASP A 235 -10.12 -0.49 5.81
C ASP A 235 -8.97 0.49 6.12
N ILE A 236 -9.10 1.76 5.72
CA ILE A 236 -8.11 2.82 5.95
C ILE A 236 -8.57 3.59 7.19
N ILE A 237 -7.75 3.62 8.23
CA ILE A 237 -8.08 4.21 9.53
C ILE A 237 -7.57 5.64 9.56
N LEU A 238 -8.49 6.61 9.62
CA LEU A 238 -8.17 8.04 9.62
C LEU A 238 -7.99 8.61 11.04
N GLY A 239 -8.36 7.84 12.06
CA GLY A 239 -8.37 8.24 13.47
C GLY A 239 -9.75 8.71 13.95
N SER A 240 -9.88 8.90 15.29
CA SER A 240 -11.11 9.41 15.92
C SER A 240 -12.41 8.66 15.56
N GLY A 241 -12.30 7.34 15.30
CA GLY A 241 -13.45 6.53 14.90
C GLY A 241 -13.91 6.71 13.45
N THR A 242 -13.12 7.40 12.63
CA THR A 242 -13.38 7.61 11.19
C THR A 242 -12.51 6.67 10.37
N SER A 243 -13.09 6.09 9.33
CA SER A 243 -12.37 5.21 8.38
C SER A 243 -12.91 5.37 6.95
N ILE A 244 -12.08 5.03 5.97
CA ILE A 244 -12.53 4.79 4.60
C ILE A 244 -12.45 3.27 4.38
N LYS A 245 -13.56 2.70 3.90
CA LYS A 245 -13.63 1.29 3.56
C LYS A 245 -13.81 1.16 2.05
N ALA A 246 -12.87 0.49 1.37
CA ALA A 246 -13.00 0.09 -0.03
C ALA A 246 -13.44 -1.39 -0.06
N VAL A 247 -14.53 -1.70 -0.77
CA VAL A 247 -15.10 -3.05 -0.87
C VAL A 247 -15.22 -3.44 -2.34
N LEU A 248 -14.71 -4.61 -2.72
CA LEU A 248 -14.70 -5.13 -4.09
C LEU A 248 -16.13 -5.18 -4.66
N LYS A 249 -16.27 -4.61 -5.88
CA LYS A 249 -17.53 -4.50 -6.61
C LYS A 249 -17.75 -5.66 -7.58
#